data_5903e09b4a9510285013ab4fa269a099
#
_entry.id   5903e09b4a9510285013ab4fa269a099
#
_cell.length_a   1.000
_cell.length_b   1.000
_cell.length_c   1.000
_cell.angle_alpha   90.00
_cell.angle_beta   90.00
_cell.angle_gamma   90.00
#
_symmetry.space_group_name_H-M   'P 1'
#
loop_
_entity.id
_entity.type
_entity.pdbx_description
1 polymer ?
#
loop_
_entity_poly.entity_id
_entity_poly.type
_entity_poly.pdbx_seq_one_letter_code
_entity_poly.pdbx_strand_id
1 'polypeptide(L)'
;MTVIELFDHSPLQNLSGALNFPADRVIFVGTNRRKLEAHLAVYQALLARFRPTAHIDLAPVPKYDLSAVVALLCRIAETDKSVIFDVSGGDDYILAAAGVAYEKCREKGLDVRLSHFSVRSGRFAGFDNKNAFSKTRIELTCDEVISLHGGAIVYAEQKKNGTMRWDFSDRGFGADVLTLWQLCRADCRDWNRKGAMMGEWEGLCDARLRDPKTVPSDVAVSYDRLRESGKRYLANALLPHLKVLSAHGLIENLQNTEQALSFSYKSRQVRALLVKAGTVLELVTYLAAKNVKTASGRYLYNDARTGVVLDWDGNIHADNPSFPDTENEIDVLLVRGMIPVFISCKNGSTDENELYKLSAVAEHFGAKFARKALIATDLQKNYTSLARFTDRAREMSITVIDGVHKMTASEFSRQIGSLAAR
;
A
#
# COMPACT_ATOMS: atom_id res chain seq x y z
N MET A 1 -10.61 -12.24 -30.15
CA MET A 1 -10.21 -10.80 -30.18
C MET A 1 -8.79 -10.67 -29.69
N THR A 2 -7.97 -9.87 -30.39
CA THR A 2 -6.59 -9.60 -29.99
C THR A 2 -6.47 -8.22 -29.37
N VAL A 3 -5.78 -8.13 -28.23
CA VAL A 3 -5.41 -6.85 -27.60
C VAL A 3 -3.92 -6.66 -27.75
N ILE A 4 -3.52 -5.52 -28.30
CA ILE A 4 -2.13 -5.10 -28.40
C ILE A 4 -1.87 -4.07 -27.30
N GLU A 5 -1.01 -4.44 -26.37
CA GLU A 5 -0.51 -3.58 -25.29
C GLU A 5 0.78 -2.91 -25.72
N LEU A 6 0.80 -1.60 -25.71
CA LEU A 6 2.00 -0.83 -26.02
C LEU A 6 2.81 -0.64 -24.73
N PHE A 7 4.01 -1.23 -24.72
CA PHE A 7 4.81 -1.34 -23.49
C PHE A 7 5.63 -0.08 -23.21
N ASP A 8 5.53 0.44 -22.00
CA ASP A 8 6.37 1.50 -21.44
C ASP A 8 6.86 1.18 -20.01
N HIS A 9 7.29 2.21 -19.28
CA HIS A 9 7.75 2.10 -17.89
C HIS A 9 6.60 2.04 -16.86
N SER A 10 5.33 2.10 -17.29
CA SER A 10 4.16 2.10 -16.41
C SER A 10 3.44 0.76 -16.45
N PRO A 11 3.79 -0.20 -15.58
CA PRO A 11 3.29 -1.58 -15.67
C PRO A 11 1.77 -1.69 -15.68
N LEU A 12 1.08 -0.81 -14.93
CA LEU A 12 -0.37 -0.78 -14.89
C LEU A 12 -1.01 -0.42 -16.24
N GLN A 13 -0.40 0.51 -16.98
CA GLN A 13 -0.88 0.90 -18.30
C GLN A 13 -0.64 -0.18 -19.34
N ASN A 14 0.46 -0.93 -19.20
CA ASN A 14 0.82 -2.03 -20.09
C ASN A 14 -0.14 -3.23 -20.02
N LEU A 15 -1.09 -3.25 -19.09
CA LEU A 15 -2.04 -4.34 -18.88
C LEU A 15 -3.49 -3.88 -18.92
N SER A 16 -3.74 -2.58 -19.05
CA SER A 16 -5.08 -2.03 -18.87
C SER A 16 -6.10 -2.59 -19.85
N GLY A 17 -5.74 -2.71 -21.11
CA GLY A 17 -6.60 -3.31 -22.15
C GLY A 17 -6.78 -4.80 -21.95
N ALA A 18 -5.68 -5.54 -21.78
CA ALA A 18 -5.69 -6.99 -21.61
C ALA A 18 -6.53 -7.45 -20.41
N LEU A 19 -6.49 -6.71 -19.30
CA LEU A 19 -7.30 -7.00 -18.13
C LEU A 19 -8.78 -6.74 -18.36
N ASN A 20 -9.15 -5.72 -19.14
CA ASN A 20 -10.53 -5.24 -19.23
C ASN A 20 -11.28 -5.76 -20.47
N PHE A 21 -10.61 -6.01 -21.59
CA PHE A 21 -11.25 -6.56 -22.79
C PHE A 21 -11.21 -8.09 -22.80
N PRO A 22 -12.22 -8.76 -23.38
CA PRO A 22 -12.25 -10.23 -23.48
C PRO A 22 -11.28 -10.71 -24.57
N ALA A 23 -9.97 -10.63 -24.29
CA ALA A 23 -8.91 -11.02 -25.20
C ALA A 23 -8.70 -12.54 -25.20
N ASP A 24 -8.64 -13.14 -26.41
CA ASP A 24 -8.16 -14.50 -26.64
C ASP A 24 -6.64 -14.51 -26.83
N ARG A 25 -6.09 -13.36 -27.28
CA ARG A 25 -4.67 -13.14 -27.52
C ARG A 25 -4.26 -11.74 -27.04
N VAL A 26 -3.15 -11.67 -26.34
CA VAL A 26 -2.52 -10.42 -25.86
C VAL A 26 -1.12 -10.33 -26.42
N ILE A 27 -0.81 -9.23 -27.10
CA ILE A 27 0.52 -9.01 -27.69
C ILE A 27 1.15 -7.78 -27.07
N PHE A 28 2.26 -7.95 -26.37
CA PHE A 28 3.04 -6.84 -25.84
C PHE A 28 4.04 -6.35 -26.87
N VAL A 29 3.88 -5.10 -27.33
CA VAL A 29 4.75 -4.44 -28.29
C VAL A 29 5.62 -3.41 -27.61
N GLY A 30 6.94 -3.52 -27.71
CA GLY A 30 7.85 -2.59 -27.04
C GLY A 30 9.27 -2.60 -27.62
N THR A 31 10.02 -1.52 -27.39
CA THR A 31 11.37 -1.33 -27.92
C THR A 31 12.46 -2.02 -27.11
N ASN A 32 12.16 -2.46 -25.88
CA ASN A 32 13.13 -3.09 -24.99
C ASN A 32 12.76 -4.54 -24.68
N ARG A 33 13.34 -5.46 -25.44
CA ARG A 33 13.09 -6.89 -25.28
C ARG A 33 13.39 -7.42 -23.87
N ARG A 34 14.50 -7.01 -23.25
CA ARG A 34 14.85 -7.46 -21.89
C ARG A 34 13.82 -7.05 -20.86
N LYS A 35 13.29 -5.82 -20.95
CA LYS A 35 12.23 -5.34 -20.04
C LYS A 35 10.92 -6.08 -20.26
N LEU A 36 10.54 -6.33 -21.51
CA LEU A 36 9.37 -7.13 -21.85
C LEU A 36 9.47 -8.53 -21.21
N GLU A 37 10.59 -9.21 -21.40
CA GLU A 37 10.86 -10.55 -20.86
C GLU A 37 10.88 -10.55 -19.33
N ALA A 38 11.46 -9.53 -18.69
CA ALA A 38 11.52 -9.40 -17.23
C ALA A 38 10.13 -9.26 -16.56
N HIS A 39 9.17 -8.61 -17.24
CA HIS A 39 7.82 -8.44 -16.71
C HIS A 39 6.86 -9.57 -17.09
N LEU A 40 7.26 -10.44 -18.02
CA LEU A 40 6.38 -11.44 -18.61
C LEU A 40 5.75 -12.37 -17.56
N ALA A 41 6.54 -12.89 -16.63
CA ALA A 41 6.05 -13.81 -15.60
C ALA A 41 4.96 -13.17 -14.72
N VAL A 42 5.16 -11.92 -14.31
CA VAL A 42 4.18 -11.17 -13.50
C VAL A 42 2.91 -10.89 -14.31
N TYR A 43 3.05 -10.50 -15.57
CA TYR A 43 1.92 -10.24 -16.46
C TYR A 43 1.11 -11.53 -16.73
N GLN A 44 1.80 -12.65 -16.97
CA GLN A 44 1.16 -13.95 -17.14
C GLN A 44 0.39 -14.38 -15.89
N ALA A 45 1.00 -14.27 -14.71
CA ALA A 45 0.36 -14.62 -13.45
C ALA A 45 -0.91 -13.77 -13.20
N LEU A 46 -0.84 -12.47 -13.47
CA LEU A 46 -1.98 -11.57 -13.29
C LEU A 46 -3.06 -11.83 -14.34
N LEU A 47 -2.69 -11.99 -15.62
CA LEU A 47 -3.63 -12.28 -16.69
C LEU A 47 -4.30 -13.64 -16.50
N ALA A 48 -3.62 -14.66 -15.99
CA ALA A 48 -4.20 -15.97 -15.69
C ALA A 48 -5.39 -15.88 -14.72
N ARG A 49 -5.40 -14.91 -13.81
CA ARG A 49 -6.54 -14.67 -12.91
C ARG A 49 -7.76 -14.09 -13.63
N PHE A 50 -7.56 -13.20 -14.59
CA PHE A 50 -8.64 -12.46 -15.26
C PHE A 50 -8.97 -12.99 -16.64
N ARG A 51 -7.98 -13.60 -17.31
CA ARG A 51 -8.04 -14.10 -18.69
C ARG A 51 -7.29 -15.44 -18.83
N PRO A 52 -7.77 -16.51 -18.17
CA PRO A 52 -7.02 -17.77 -18.06
C PRO A 52 -6.73 -18.46 -19.39
N THR A 53 -7.51 -18.14 -20.43
CA THR A 53 -7.39 -18.74 -21.76
C THR A 53 -6.64 -17.87 -22.77
N ALA A 54 -6.21 -16.67 -22.38
CA ALA A 54 -5.55 -15.77 -23.30
C ALA A 54 -4.13 -16.24 -23.63
N HIS A 55 -3.80 -16.30 -24.91
CA HIS A 55 -2.43 -16.51 -25.39
C HIS A 55 -1.63 -15.22 -25.30
N ILE A 56 -0.41 -15.28 -24.81
CA ILE A 56 0.43 -14.10 -24.58
C ILE A 56 1.67 -14.16 -25.47
N ASP A 57 1.85 -13.13 -26.28
CA ASP A 57 3.00 -12.97 -27.20
C ASP A 57 3.82 -11.73 -26.83
N LEU A 58 5.11 -11.78 -27.12
CA LEU A 58 6.02 -10.63 -27.08
C LEU A 58 6.41 -10.26 -28.52
N ALA A 59 6.28 -8.98 -28.87
CA ALA A 59 6.65 -8.46 -30.17
C ALA A 59 7.64 -7.29 -30.01
N PRO A 60 8.94 -7.58 -29.80
CA PRO A 60 9.94 -6.53 -29.71
C PRO A 60 10.11 -5.85 -31.07
N VAL A 61 10.20 -4.52 -31.06
CA VAL A 61 10.36 -3.68 -32.24
C VAL A 61 11.64 -2.85 -32.15
N PRO A 62 12.24 -2.46 -33.30
CA PRO A 62 13.40 -1.57 -33.32
C PRO A 62 13.04 -0.20 -32.68
N LYS A 63 13.95 0.31 -31.87
CA LYS A 63 13.84 1.67 -31.35
C LYS A 63 13.99 2.69 -32.47
N TYR A 64 13.12 3.68 -32.51
CA TYR A 64 13.11 4.77 -33.48
C TYR A 64 12.79 4.34 -34.95
N ASP A 65 12.29 3.15 -35.20
CA ASP A 65 11.79 2.73 -36.51
C ASP A 65 10.26 2.69 -36.54
N LEU A 66 9.67 3.85 -36.75
CA LEU A 66 8.21 4.01 -36.82
C LEU A 66 7.60 3.14 -37.93
N SER A 67 8.29 3.01 -39.06
CA SER A 67 7.79 2.21 -40.19
C SER A 67 7.71 0.73 -39.86
N ALA A 68 8.70 0.18 -39.15
CA ALA A 68 8.70 -1.20 -38.71
C ALA A 68 7.54 -1.48 -37.69
N VAL A 69 7.31 -0.54 -36.78
CA VAL A 69 6.18 -0.65 -35.81
C VAL A 69 4.84 -0.61 -36.56
N VAL A 70 4.64 0.34 -37.47
CA VAL A 70 3.41 0.44 -38.28
C VAL A 70 3.18 -0.85 -39.09
N ALA A 71 4.24 -1.37 -39.76
CA ALA A 71 4.15 -2.59 -40.56
C ALA A 71 3.79 -3.80 -39.69
N LEU A 72 4.31 -3.91 -38.45
CA LEU A 72 3.97 -4.98 -37.52
C LEU A 72 2.52 -4.89 -37.09
N LEU A 73 2.05 -3.71 -36.66
CA LEU A 73 0.68 -3.52 -36.19
C LEU A 73 -0.35 -3.78 -37.29
N CYS A 74 -0.10 -3.30 -38.53
CA CYS A 74 -0.95 -3.59 -39.67
C CYS A 74 -1.00 -5.09 -40.00
N ARG A 75 0.13 -5.79 -39.97
CA ARG A 75 0.19 -7.24 -40.22
C ARG A 75 -0.61 -8.03 -39.19
N ILE A 76 -0.54 -7.66 -37.90
CA ILE A 76 -1.35 -8.29 -36.87
C ILE A 76 -2.83 -8.05 -37.16
N ALA A 77 -3.23 -6.82 -37.51
CA ALA A 77 -4.61 -6.49 -37.82
C ALA A 77 -5.14 -7.17 -39.09
N GLU A 78 -4.28 -7.48 -40.07
CA GLU A 78 -4.62 -8.24 -41.28
C GLU A 78 -4.82 -9.74 -40.99
N THR A 79 -4.12 -10.27 -39.97
CA THR A 79 -4.18 -11.68 -39.60
C THR A 79 -5.34 -11.97 -38.65
N ASP A 80 -5.63 -11.05 -37.72
CA ASP A 80 -6.56 -11.25 -36.63
C ASP A 80 -7.90 -10.54 -36.93
N LYS A 81 -9.05 -11.22 -36.67
CA LYS A 81 -10.39 -10.75 -37.05
C LYS A 81 -10.84 -9.45 -36.36
N SER A 82 -10.39 -9.21 -35.15
CA SER A 82 -10.74 -8.02 -34.36
C SER A 82 -9.60 -7.65 -33.45
N VAL A 83 -9.09 -6.43 -33.54
CA VAL A 83 -7.91 -5.98 -32.83
C VAL A 83 -8.17 -4.68 -32.09
N ILE A 84 -7.69 -4.61 -30.84
CA ILE A 84 -7.66 -3.39 -30.05
C ILE A 84 -6.21 -2.97 -29.88
N PHE A 85 -5.89 -1.74 -30.27
CA PHE A 85 -4.63 -1.09 -29.90
C PHE A 85 -4.86 -0.34 -28.59
N ASP A 86 -4.33 -0.83 -27.47
CA ASP A 86 -4.38 -0.11 -26.19
C ASP A 86 -3.23 0.91 -26.15
N VAL A 87 -3.58 2.18 -26.31
CA VAL A 87 -2.65 3.32 -26.27
C VAL A 87 -2.57 3.93 -24.87
N SER A 88 -2.87 3.16 -23.84
CA SER A 88 -2.74 3.58 -22.43
C SER A 88 -1.28 3.67 -22.01
N GLY A 89 -0.45 2.73 -22.46
CA GLY A 89 1.02 2.69 -22.35
C GLY A 89 1.70 2.98 -23.69
N GLY A 90 3.01 2.77 -23.72
CA GLY A 90 3.83 2.96 -24.90
C GLY A 90 4.67 4.24 -24.89
N ASP A 91 5.87 4.18 -25.46
CA ASP A 91 6.68 5.38 -25.69
C ASP A 91 6.11 6.20 -26.87
N ASP A 92 6.54 7.46 -26.97
CA ASP A 92 6.01 8.42 -27.95
C ASP A 92 6.09 7.90 -29.40
N TYR A 93 7.13 7.14 -29.75
CA TYR A 93 7.31 6.56 -31.08
C TYR A 93 6.28 5.46 -31.36
N ILE A 94 6.08 4.56 -30.40
CA ILE A 94 5.12 3.47 -30.53
C ILE A 94 3.69 4.02 -30.58
N LEU A 95 3.38 5.04 -29.77
CA LEU A 95 2.09 5.72 -29.79
C LEU A 95 1.81 6.40 -31.14
N ALA A 96 2.81 7.12 -31.69
CA ALA A 96 2.69 7.72 -33.01
C ALA A 96 2.47 6.65 -34.09
N ALA A 97 3.23 5.55 -34.05
CA ALA A 97 3.08 4.43 -34.97
C ALA A 97 1.71 3.77 -34.87
N ALA A 98 1.16 3.60 -33.67
CA ALA A 98 -0.17 3.03 -33.45
C ALA A 98 -1.27 3.88 -34.09
N GLY A 99 -1.19 5.21 -33.96
CA GLY A 99 -2.11 6.13 -34.65
C GLY A 99 -2.06 5.99 -36.18
N VAL A 100 -0.86 5.95 -36.76
CA VAL A 100 -0.67 5.75 -38.23
C VAL A 100 -1.17 4.37 -38.65
N ALA A 101 -0.87 3.31 -37.89
CA ALA A 101 -1.33 1.96 -38.20
C ALA A 101 -2.86 1.86 -38.14
N TYR A 102 -3.47 2.49 -37.14
CA TYR A 102 -4.91 2.53 -36.98
C TYR A 102 -5.61 3.10 -38.23
N GLU A 103 -5.17 4.27 -38.71
CA GLU A 103 -5.78 4.87 -39.90
C GLU A 103 -5.57 4.00 -41.17
N LYS A 104 -4.35 3.46 -41.38
CA LYS A 104 -4.08 2.55 -42.48
C LYS A 104 -4.95 1.29 -42.44
N CYS A 105 -5.20 0.73 -41.26
CA CYS A 105 -6.06 -0.44 -41.09
C CYS A 105 -7.53 -0.09 -41.37
N ARG A 106 -8.00 1.08 -40.94
CA ARG A 106 -9.34 1.57 -41.21
C ARG A 106 -9.59 1.78 -42.73
N GLU A 107 -8.64 2.39 -43.43
CA GLU A 107 -8.69 2.57 -44.88
C GLU A 107 -8.85 1.22 -45.63
N LYS A 108 -8.27 0.15 -45.07
CA LYS A 108 -8.43 -1.23 -45.59
C LYS A 108 -9.73 -1.93 -45.15
N GLY A 109 -10.54 -1.28 -44.34
CA GLY A 109 -11.79 -1.86 -43.80
C GLY A 109 -11.59 -2.93 -42.72
N LEU A 110 -10.42 -2.97 -42.05
CA LEU A 110 -10.14 -3.91 -40.95
C LEU A 110 -10.85 -3.51 -39.66
N ASP A 111 -11.28 -4.48 -38.85
CA ASP A 111 -11.90 -4.26 -37.52
C ASP A 111 -10.80 -3.95 -36.48
N VAL A 112 -10.40 -2.70 -36.45
CA VAL A 112 -9.43 -2.17 -35.49
C VAL A 112 -10.04 -1.07 -34.64
N ARG A 113 -9.69 -1.05 -33.38
CA ARG A 113 -10.11 -0.02 -32.41
C ARG A 113 -8.93 0.53 -31.66
N LEU A 114 -8.92 1.84 -31.40
CA LEU A 114 -8.03 2.45 -30.43
C LEU A 114 -8.73 2.56 -29.08
N SER A 115 -8.02 2.22 -28.02
CA SER A 115 -8.51 2.33 -26.65
C SER A 115 -7.47 2.97 -25.75
N HIS A 116 -7.91 3.88 -24.90
CA HIS A 116 -7.07 4.52 -23.87
C HIS A 116 -7.73 4.39 -22.51
N PHE A 117 -7.00 3.88 -21.54
CA PHE A 117 -7.45 3.79 -20.15
C PHE A 117 -7.05 5.01 -19.36
N SER A 118 -8.03 5.78 -18.90
CA SER A 118 -7.80 6.84 -17.93
C SER A 118 -7.81 6.26 -16.52
N VAL A 119 -6.64 6.05 -15.95
CA VAL A 119 -6.49 5.55 -14.57
C VAL A 119 -7.18 6.47 -13.57
N ARG A 120 -7.13 7.81 -13.80
CA ARG A 120 -7.77 8.79 -12.94
C ARG A 120 -9.29 8.59 -12.83
N SER A 121 -9.96 8.31 -13.94
CA SER A 121 -11.41 8.11 -13.99
C SER A 121 -11.82 6.65 -13.85
N GLY A 122 -10.89 5.71 -14.03
CA GLY A 122 -11.17 4.28 -14.12
C GLY A 122 -12.01 3.90 -15.33
N ARG A 123 -11.87 4.63 -16.44
CA ARG A 123 -12.67 4.46 -17.65
C ARG A 123 -11.81 4.34 -18.89
N PHE A 124 -12.30 3.56 -19.85
CA PHE A 124 -11.76 3.53 -21.21
C PHE A 124 -12.40 4.62 -22.06
N ALA A 125 -11.60 5.30 -22.85
CA ALA A 125 -12.01 6.17 -23.93
C ALA A 125 -11.68 5.49 -25.25
N GLY A 126 -12.68 5.30 -26.12
CA GLY A 126 -12.46 4.91 -27.51
C GLY A 126 -12.33 6.15 -28.37
N PHE A 127 -11.58 6.06 -29.47
CA PHE A 127 -11.44 7.14 -30.44
C PHE A 127 -12.58 7.20 -31.46
N ASP A 128 -13.41 6.18 -31.51
CA ASP A 128 -14.52 6.07 -32.47
C ASP A 128 -15.78 6.78 -31.98
N ASN A 129 -15.72 8.01 -31.61
CA ASN A 129 -16.84 8.96 -31.33
C ASN A 129 -18.21 8.45 -30.84
N LYS A 130 -18.40 7.17 -30.66
CA LYS A 130 -19.61 6.54 -30.13
C LYS A 130 -19.49 6.18 -28.64
N ASN A 131 -18.50 6.78 -27.96
CA ASN A 131 -18.44 7.01 -26.50
C ASN A 131 -19.04 5.93 -25.60
N ALA A 132 -18.62 4.73 -25.73
CA ALA A 132 -18.79 3.80 -24.63
C ALA A 132 -17.61 3.95 -23.68
N PHE A 133 -17.63 4.96 -22.80
CA PHE A 133 -16.76 4.97 -21.62
C PHE A 133 -17.12 3.77 -20.75
N SER A 134 -16.48 2.64 -20.99
CA SER A 134 -16.68 1.48 -20.14
C SER A 134 -15.88 1.67 -18.86
N LYS A 135 -16.57 1.53 -17.73
CA LYS A 135 -15.91 1.56 -16.43
C LYS A 135 -15.19 0.24 -16.18
N THR A 136 -13.93 0.29 -15.78
CA THR A 136 -13.22 -0.93 -15.35
C THR A 136 -13.94 -1.59 -14.17
N ARG A 137 -13.93 -2.92 -14.15
CA ARG A 137 -14.35 -3.75 -13.03
C ARG A 137 -13.18 -4.49 -12.39
N ILE A 138 -11.96 -4.21 -12.84
CA ILE A 138 -10.76 -4.85 -12.34
C ILE A 138 -10.45 -4.28 -10.96
N GLU A 139 -10.24 -5.18 -10.03
CA GLU A 139 -9.87 -4.91 -8.65
C GLU A 139 -8.60 -5.71 -8.33
N LEU A 140 -7.45 -5.01 -8.21
CA LEU A 140 -6.18 -5.60 -7.85
C LEU A 140 -6.04 -5.63 -6.32
N THR A 141 -5.31 -6.61 -5.81
CA THR A 141 -4.88 -6.65 -4.42
C THR A 141 -3.63 -5.78 -4.20
N CYS A 142 -3.30 -5.49 -2.95
CA CYS A 142 -2.05 -4.81 -2.60
C CYS A 142 -0.83 -5.59 -3.12
N ASP A 143 -0.83 -6.92 -2.93
CA ASP A 143 0.26 -7.80 -3.39
C ASP A 143 0.41 -7.74 -4.92
N GLU A 144 -0.69 -7.76 -5.67
CA GLU A 144 -0.66 -7.69 -7.14
C GLU A 144 -0.12 -6.34 -7.64
N VAL A 145 -0.51 -5.23 -6.99
CA VAL A 145 0.01 -3.90 -7.35
C VAL A 145 1.51 -3.82 -7.12
N ILE A 146 2.00 -4.29 -5.98
CA ILE A 146 3.43 -4.27 -5.67
C ILE A 146 4.20 -5.18 -6.61
N SER A 147 3.75 -6.42 -6.83
CA SER A 147 4.38 -7.37 -7.75
C SER A 147 4.41 -6.86 -9.20
N LEU A 148 3.36 -6.15 -9.64
CA LEU A 148 3.30 -5.55 -10.96
C LEU A 148 4.43 -4.53 -11.20
N HIS A 149 4.89 -3.86 -10.14
CA HIS A 149 6.00 -2.92 -10.17
C HIS A 149 7.36 -3.55 -9.83
N GLY A 150 7.43 -4.88 -9.76
CA GLY A 150 8.68 -5.64 -9.58
C GLY A 150 9.10 -5.87 -8.15
N GLY A 151 8.31 -5.48 -7.15
CA GLY A 151 8.59 -5.73 -5.75
C GLY A 151 7.74 -6.83 -5.12
N ALA A 152 7.87 -6.99 -3.81
CA ALA A 152 7.06 -7.91 -3.03
C ALA A 152 6.67 -7.34 -1.67
N ILE A 153 5.54 -7.78 -1.12
CA ILE A 153 5.22 -7.57 0.29
C ILE A 153 5.88 -8.67 1.10
N VAL A 154 6.77 -8.28 2.03
CA VAL A 154 7.45 -9.21 2.94
C VAL A 154 6.55 -9.44 4.14
N TYR A 155 6.14 -10.67 4.38
CA TYR A 155 5.30 -11.03 5.52
C TYR A 155 6.10 -11.55 6.70
N ALA A 156 5.53 -11.44 7.91
CA ALA A 156 6.16 -11.88 9.16
C ALA A 156 6.43 -13.39 9.22
N GLU A 157 5.76 -14.17 8.38
CA GLU A 157 6.02 -15.60 8.19
C GLU A 157 7.31 -15.86 7.41
N GLN A 158 7.74 -14.90 6.59
CA GLN A 158 8.93 -15.00 5.73
C GLN A 158 10.15 -14.38 6.41
N LYS A 159 9.95 -13.27 7.15
CA LYS A 159 11.03 -12.50 7.78
C LYS A 159 10.57 -11.90 9.11
N LYS A 160 11.46 -11.86 10.11
CA LYS A 160 11.15 -11.44 11.49
C LYS A 160 10.45 -10.09 11.58
N ASN A 161 10.87 -9.10 10.78
CA ASN A 161 10.32 -7.75 10.78
C ASN A 161 9.31 -7.52 9.65
N GLY A 162 8.81 -8.58 9.01
CA GLY A 162 7.86 -8.47 7.91
C GLY A 162 6.47 -7.99 8.35
N THR A 163 5.65 -7.70 7.36
CA THR A 163 4.26 -7.27 7.49
C THR A 163 3.46 -8.22 8.38
N MET A 164 2.92 -7.71 9.46
CA MET A 164 2.09 -8.49 10.37
C MET A 164 0.66 -8.61 9.82
N ARG A 165 0.14 -9.84 9.84
CA ARG A 165 -1.29 -10.07 9.55
C ARG A 165 -2.09 -9.91 10.84
N TRP A 166 -2.97 -8.91 10.87
CA TRP A 166 -3.87 -8.68 11.98
C TRP A 166 -5.12 -9.52 11.83
N ASP A 167 -5.47 -10.26 12.89
CA ASP A 167 -6.67 -11.08 12.91
C ASP A 167 -7.85 -10.28 13.48
N PHE A 168 -8.72 -9.84 12.59
CA PHE A 168 -9.99 -9.18 12.93
C PHE A 168 -11.19 -10.15 12.94
N SER A 169 -10.98 -11.45 12.78
CA SER A 169 -12.03 -12.45 12.95
C SER A 169 -12.45 -12.55 14.42
N ASP A 170 -11.50 -12.29 15.33
CA ASP A 170 -11.82 -12.02 16.73
C ASP A 170 -12.53 -10.67 16.86
N ARG A 171 -13.84 -10.72 17.15
CA ARG A 171 -14.67 -9.52 17.34
C ARG A 171 -14.18 -8.63 18.49
N GLY A 172 -13.47 -9.19 19.46
CA GLY A 172 -12.87 -8.47 20.59
C GLY A 172 -11.73 -7.55 20.14
N PHE A 173 -10.90 -7.99 19.21
CA PHE A 173 -9.73 -7.22 18.79
C PHE A 173 -10.07 -5.87 18.13
N GLY A 174 -11.12 -5.82 17.33
CA GLY A 174 -11.59 -4.55 16.76
C GLY A 174 -12.03 -3.55 17.85
N ALA A 175 -12.66 -4.01 18.91
CA ALA A 175 -13.01 -3.20 20.07
C ALA A 175 -11.77 -2.73 20.85
N ASP A 176 -10.78 -3.60 21.01
CA ASP A 176 -9.51 -3.27 21.64
C ASP A 176 -8.79 -2.15 20.90
N VAL A 177 -8.72 -2.21 19.57
CA VAL A 177 -8.13 -1.14 18.73
C VAL A 177 -8.83 0.19 18.95
N LEU A 178 -10.17 0.20 18.99
CA LEU A 178 -10.93 1.42 19.24
C LEU A 178 -10.71 1.96 20.66
N THR A 179 -10.62 1.09 21.65
CA THR A 179 -10.31 1.47 23.04
C THR A 179 -8.92 2.07 23.14
N LEU A 180 -7.92 1.42 22.53
CA LEU A 180 -6.55 1.94 22.47
C LEU A 180 -6.49 3.29 21.77
N TRP A 181 -7.28 3.48 20.70
CA TRP A 181 -7.37 4.77 20.03
C TRP A 181 -7.97 5.85 20.95
N GLN A 182 -9.02 5.56 21.72
CA GLN A 182 -9.58 6.54 22.67
C GLN A 182 -8.54 6.96 23.72
N LEU A 183 -7.74 6.01 24.22
CA LEU A 183 -6.66 6.31 25.15
C LEU A 183 -5.54 7.12 24.50
N CYS A 184 -5.13 6.73 23.28
CA CYS A 184 -4.09 7.43 22.51
C CYS A 184 -4.48 8.86 22.18
N ARG A 185 -5.70 9.08 21.66
CA ARG A 185 -6.16 10.40 21.20
C ARG A 185 -6.38 11.41 22.32
N ALA A 186 -6.54 10.96 23.56
CA ALA A 186 -6.68 11.83 24.73
C ALA A 186 -5.38 12.62 24.99
N ASP A 187 -4.23 11.97 24.85
CA ASP A 187 -2.90 12.59 24.90
C ASP A 187 -1.92 11.77 24.05
N CYS A 188 -1.75 12.16 22.79
CA CYS A 188 -0.89 11.47 21.84
C CYS A 188 0.59 11.48 22.24
N ARG A 189 1.05 12.54 22.93
CA ARG A 189 2.44 12.64 23.38
C ARG A 189 2.73 11.70 24.55
N ASP A 190 1.83 11.69 25.54
CA ASP A 190 1.94 10.77 26.66
C ASP A 190 1.83 9.32 26.19
N TRP A 191 0.93 9.04 25.25
CA TRP A 191 0.81 7.72 24.61
C TRP A 191 2.14 7.25 24.00
N ASN A 192 2.79 8.09 23.17
CA ASN A 192 4.09 7.77 22.56
C ASN A 192 5.16 7.51 23.60
N ARG A 193 5.20 8.35 24.65
CA ARG A 193 6.14 8.20 25.76
C ARG A 193 5.92 6.88 26.51
N LYS A 194 4.65 6.51 26.78
CA LYS A 194 4.30 5.25 27.45
C LYS A 194 4.66 4.04 26.59
N GLY A 195 4.38 4.09 25.28
CA GLY A 195 4.78 3.02 24.34
C GLY A 195 6.30 2.79 24.34
N ALA A 196 7.08 3.86 24.30
CA ALA A 196 8.55 3.74 24.43
C ALA A 196 8.96 3.10 25.76
N MET A 197 8.34 3.51 26.87
CA MET A 197 8.59 2.92 28.20
C MET A 197 8.17 1.44 28.28
N MET A 198 7.07 1.05 27.62
CA MET A 198 6.66 -0.37 27.48
C MET A 198 7.71 -1.19 26.74
N GLY A 199 8.27 -0.66 25.66
CA GLY A 199 9.38 -1.29 24.94
C GLY A 199 10.65 -1.44 25.79
N GLU A 200 11.00 -0.39 26.58
CA GLU A 200 12.11 -0.48 27.54
C GLU A 200 11.84 -1.51 28.64
N TRP A 201 10.63 -1.59 29.14
CA TRP A 201 10.19 -2.58 30.12
C TRP A 201 10.39 -3.99 29.60
N GLU A 202 9.91 -4.29 28.39
CA GLU A 202 10.12 -5.60 27.76
C GLU A 202 11.61 -5.91 27.55
N GLY A 203 12.43 -4.89 27.28
CA GLY A 203 13.87 -5.03 27.18
C GLY A 203 14.55 -5.52 28.47
N LEU A 204 13.89 -5.35 29.62
CA LEU A 204 14.36 -5.83 30.93
C LEU A 204 13.82 -7.21 31.28
N CYS A 205 12.82 -7.70 30.58
CA CYS A 205 12.27 -9.05 30.75
C CYS A 205 13.18 -10.13 30.14
N ASP A 206 12.84 -11.38 30.38
CA ASP A 206 13.55 -12.54 29.80
C ASP A 206 13.56 -12.44 28.25
N ALA A 207 14.65 -12.86 27.62
CA ALA A 207 14.84 -12.83 26.18
C ALA A 207 13.73 -13.59 25.40
N ARG A 208 13.14 -14.63 26.01
CA ARG A 208 11.99 -15.37 25.43
C ARG A 208 10.76 -14.49 25.21
N LEU A 209 10.59 -13.44 26.00
CA LEU A 209 9.47 -12.50 25.84
C LEU A 209 9.65 -11.54 24.67
N ARG A 210 10.85 -11.44 24.11
CA ARG A 210 11.18 -10.56 22.98
C ARG A 210 10.81 -11.17 21.63
N ASP A 211 10.49 -12.47 21.57
CA ASP A 211 10.02 -13.10 20.36
C ASP A 211 8.58 -12.62 20.05
N PRO A 212 8.36 -11.91 18.93
CA PRO A 212 7.01 -11.47 18.55
C PRO A 212 6.04 -12.62 18.27
N LYS A 213 6.54 -13.86 18.13
CA LYS A 213 5.72 -15.07 17.93
C LYS A 213 5.21 -15.67 19.23
N THR A 214 5.83 -15.35 20.36
CA THR A 214 5.38 -15.82 21.68
C THR A 214 4.43 -14.81 22.32
N VAL A 215 3.28 -15.29 22.82
CA VAL A 215 2.43 -14.51 23.73
C VAL A 215 2.99 -14.72 25.14
N PRO A 216 3.58 -13.69 25.78
CA PRO A 216 4.04 -13.85 27.13
C PRO A 216 2.82 -14.01 28.05
N SER A 217 2.80 -15.11 28.79
CA SER A 217 1.80 -15.28 29.85
C SER A 217 1.99 -14.23 30.96
N ASP A 218 3.24 -13.90 31.31
CA ASP A 218 3.53 -12.92 32.36
C ASP A 218 4.75 -12.08 32.03
N VAL A 219 4.60 -10.76 32.11
CA VAL A 219 5.69 -9.79 31.96
C VAL A 219 6.07 -9.24 33.32
N ALA A 220 7.14 -9.76 33.91
CA ALA A 220 7.58 -9.41 35.25
C ALA A 220 8.98 -8.80 35.24
N VAL A 221 9.17 -7.69 35.97
CA VAL A 221 10.49 -7.11 36.21
C VAL A 221 10.63 -6.83 37.70
N SER A 222 11.70 -7.39 38.31
CA SER A 222 11.98 -7.14 39.72
C SER A 222 12.52 -5.72 39.95
N TYR A 223 12.25 -5.18 41.11
CA TYR A 223 12.77 -3.86 41.50
C TYR A 223 14.30 -3.84 41.62
N ASP A 224 14.91 -4.99 41.92
CA ASP A 224 16.39 -5.10 41.93
C ASP A 224 16.94 -4.94 40.52
N ARG A 225 16.39 -5.62 39.54
CA ARG A 225 16.78 -5.46 38.13
C ARG A 225 16.56 -4.05 37.60
N LEU A 226 15.49 -3.39 38.03
CA LEU A 226 15.25 -1.98 37.67
C LEU A 226 16.30 -1.04 38.33
N ARG A 227 16.76 -1.36 39.54
CA ARG A 227 17.84 -0.59 40.21
C ARG A 227 19.18 -0.81 39.52
N GLU A 228 19.54 -2.06 39.26
CA GLU A 228 20.79 -2.42 38.58
C GLU A 228 20.90 -1.80 37.17
N SER A 229 19.80 -1.74 36.45
CA SER A 229 19.73 -1.11 35.11
C SER A 229 19.64 0.42 35.14
N GLY A 230 19.54 1.07 36.32
CA GLY A 230 19.29 2.50 36.46
C GLY A 230 17.91 2.97 36.03
N LYS A 231 16.95 2.03 35.82
CA LYS A 231 15.62 2.30 35.25
C LYS A 231 14.46 2.19 36.24
N ARG A 232 14.73 2.40 37.54
CA ARG A 232 13.72 2.33 38.60
C ARG A 232 12.51 3.25 38.35
N TYR A 233 12.72 4.36 37.63
CA TYR A 233 11.67 5.31 37.27
C TYR A 233 10.55 4.68 36.41
N LEU A 234 10.85 3.62 35.64
CA LEU A 234 9.88 2.97 34.74
C LEU A 234 8.67 2.43 35.49
N ALA A 235 8.88 1.77 36.64
CA ALA A 235 7.78 1.21 37.43
C ALA A 235 6.80 2.29 37.87
N ASN A 236 7.33 3.40 38.45
CA ASN A 236 6.50 4.50 38.90
C ASN A 236 5.79 5.22 37.74
N ALA A 237 6.45 5.38 36.60
CA ALA A 237 5.88 6.03 35.42
C ALA A 237 4.83 5.16 34.71
N LEU A 238 5.04 3.84 34.68
CA LEU A 238 4.12 2.91 34.00
C LEU A 238 2.94 2.48 34.84
N LEU A 239 3.08 2.36 36.16
CA LEU A 239 2.02 1.83 37.03
C LEU A 239 0.66 2.54 36.86
N PRO A 240 0.54 3.87 36.77
CA PRO A 240 -0.74 4.53 36.48
C PRO A 240 -1.31 4.13 35.11
N HIS A 241 -0.47 4.03 34.10
CA HIS A 241 -0.85 3.62 32.76
C HIS A 241 -1.33 2.15 32.73
N LEU A 242 -0.58 1.25 33.36
CA LEU A 242 -0.97 -0.16 33.49
C LEU A 242 -2.32 -0.35 34.21
N LYS A 243 -2.61 0.47 35.23
CA LYS A 243 -3.93 0.47 35.90
C LYS A 243 -5.03 0.85 34.92
N VAL A 244 -4.83 1.84 34.06
CA VAL A 244 -5.80 2.22 33.02
C VAL A 244 -5.96 1.09 32.02
N LEU A 245 -4.86 0.50 31.52
CA LEU A 245 -4.93 -0.62 30.57
C LEU A 245 -5.67 -1.83 31.19
N SER A 246 -5.41 -2.15 32.45
CA SER A 246 -6.08 -3.23 33.18
C SER A 246 -7.58 -2.96 33.36
N ALA A 247 -7.97 -1.74 33.69
CA ALA A 247 -9.38 -1.34 33.81
C ALA A 247 -10.15 -1.48 32.51
N HIS A 248 -9.47 -1.36 31.35
CA HIS A 248 -10.03 -1.59 30.03
C HIS A 248 -9.87 -3.04 29.52
N GLY A 249 -9.31 -3.95 30.31
CA GLY A 249 -9.10 -5.34 29.94
C GLY A 249 -8.09 -5.55 28.82
N LEU A 250 -7.15 -4.62 28.63
CA LEU A 250 -6.07 -4.69 27.62
C LEU A 250 -4.83 -5.42 28.14
N ILE A 251 -4.69 -5.45 29.46
CA ILE A 251 -3.76 -6.30 30.22
C ILE A 251 -4.49 -6.97 31.37
N GLU A 252 -3.96 -8.08 31.84
CA GLU A 252 -4.50 -8.92 32.91
C GLU A 252 -3.45 -9.15 34.00
N ASN A 253 -3.88 -9.68 35.14
CA ASN A 253 -2.99 -10.10 36.22
C ASN A 253 -2.00 -9.02 36.70
N LEU A 254 -2.43 -7.75 36.69
CA LEU A 254 -1.57 -6.66 37.16
C LEU A 254 -1.28 -6.80 38.66
N GLN A 255 -0.03 -7.02 39.01
CA GLN A 255 0.45 -7.14 40.38
C GLN A 255 1.60 -6.17 40.62
N ASN A 256 1.53 -5.46 41.72
CA ASN A 256 2.59 -4.59 42.21
C ASN A 256 2.92 -5.01 43.66
N THR A 257 3.91 -5.88 43.80
CA THR A 257 4.37 -6.41 45.08
C THR A 257 5.57 -5.59 45.60
N GLU A 258 6.12 -5.93 46.75
CA GLU A 258 7.37 -5.32 47.24
C GLU A 258 8.59 -5.69 46.39
N GLN A 259 8.51 -6.80 45.66
CA GLN A 259 9.66 -7.38 44.93
C GLN A 259 9.62 -7.08 43.43
N ALA A 260 8.41 -6.98 42.81
CA ALA A 260 8.27 -6.86 41.37
C ALA A 260 6.96 -6.19 40.95
N LEU A 261 6.97 -5.64 39.74
CA LEU A 261 5.79 -5.25 39.00
C LEU A 261 5.60 -6.22 37.83
N SER A 262 4.41 -6.83 37.73
CA SER A 262 4.10 -7.82 36.70
C SER A 262 2.68 -7.65 36.15
N PHE A 263 2.48 -8.10 34.90
CA PHE A 263 1.19 -8.15 34.23
C PHE A 263 1.26 -9.11 33.04
N SER A 264 0.11 -9.45 32.46
CA SER A 264 0.00 -10.22 31.22
C SER A 264 -0.68 -9.36 30.15
N TYR A 265 -0.22 -9.42 28.89
CA TYR A 265 -0.97 -8.83 27.79
C TYR A 265 -2.20 -9.68 27.46
N LYS A 266 -3.33 -9.05 27.17
CA LYS A 266 -4.55 -9.74 26.73
C LYS A 266 -4.30 -10.66 25.51
N SER A 267 -3.49 -10.20 24.57
CA SER A 267 -3.11 -10.94 23.37
C SER A 267 -1.82 -10.44 22.77
N ARG A 268 -1.24 -11.23 21.83
CA ARG A 268 -0.09 -10.82 21.03
C ARG A 268 -0.36 -9.53 20.22
N GLN A 269 -1.56 -9.38 19.69
CA GLN A 269 -1.93 -8.22 18.90
C GLN A 269 -1.99 -6.96 19.78
N VAL A 270 -2.62 -7.05 20.96
CA VAL A 270 -2.64 -5.94 21.93
C VAL A 270 -1.23 -5.57 22.40
N ARG A 271 -0.37 -6.57 22.66
CA ARG A 271 1.04 -6.31 22.98
C ARG A 271 1.72 -5.48 21.90
N ALA A 272 1.59 -5.87 20.62
CA ALA A 272 2.23 -5.15 19.53
C ALA A 272 1.81 -3.67 19.46
N LEU A 273 0.53 -3.38 19.77
CA LEU A 273 0.00 -2.02 19.80
C LEU A 273 0.49 -1.19 20.99
N LEU A 274 0.74 -1.84 22.12
CA LEU A 274 1.20 -1.15 23.33
C LEU A 274 2.71 -0.85 23.31
N VAL A 275 3.49 -1.68 22.63
CA VAL A 275 4.96 -1.54 22.56
C VAL A 275 5.40 -0.64 21.39
N LYS A 276 4.64 -0.64 20.27
CA LYS A 276 4.88 0.23 19.11
C LYS A 276 3.74 1.26 19.02
N ALA A 277 3.88 2.38 19.73
CA ALA A 277 2.80 3.36 19.94
C ALA A 277 2.18 3.93 18.65
N GLY A 278 2.92 4.03 17.55
CA GLY A 278 2.44 4.53 16.24
C GLY A 278 1.39 3.62 15.60
N THR A 279 1.47 2.32 15.83
CA THR A 279 0.65 1.31 15.16
C THR A 279 -0.86 1.45 15.43
N VAL A 280 -1.24 2.08 16.54
CA VAL A 280 -2.66 2.35 16.83
C VAL A 280 -3.27 3.26 15.76
N LEU A 281 -2.59 4.34 15.36
CA LEU A 281 -3.06 5.25 14.31
C LEU A 281 -3.12 4.54 12.94
N GLU A 282 -2.14 3.71 12.63
CA GLU A 282 -2.11 2.90 11.41
C GLU A 282 -3.34 1.99 11.32
N LEU A 283 -3.64 1.25 12.41
CA LEU A 283 -4.79 0.35 12.45
C LEU A 283 -6.13 1.08 12.40
N VAL A 284 -6.26 2.23 13.06
CA VAL A 284 -7.49 3.04 12.98
C VAL A 284 -7.68 3.57 11.56
N THR A 285 -6.61 3.98 10.89
CA THR A 285 -6.64 4.40 9.48
C THR A 285 -7.06 3.24 8.57
N TYR A 286 -6.49 2.06 8.79
CA TYR A 286 -6.88 0.84 8.08
C TYR A 286 -8.35 0.48 8.30
N LEU A 287 -8.85 0.48 9.54
CA LEU A 287 -10.24 0.20 9.86
C LEU A 287 -11.20 1.23 9.25
N ALA A 288 -10.83 2.51 9.29
CA ALA A 288 -11.60 3.55 8.63
C ALA A 288 -11.69 3.27 7.12
N ALA A 289 -10.57 2.95 6.45
CA ALA A 289 -10.53 2.63 5.02
C ALA A 289 -11.40 1.41 4.67
N LYS A 290 -11.31 0.34 5.46
CA LYS A 290 -12.11 -0.89 5.28
C LYS A 290 -13.62 -0.65 5.36
N ASN A 291 -14.04 0.38 6.10
CA ASN A 291 -15.45 0.67 6.33
C ASN A 291 -16.03 1.79 5.44
N VAL A 292 -15.19 2.52 4.69
CA VAL A 292 -15.68 3.54 3.76
C VAL A 292 -16.46 2.90 2.63
N LYS A 293 -17.68 3.40 2.40
CA LYS A 293 -18.56 2.92 1.33
C LYS A 293 -18.83 4.02 0.29
N THR A 294 -19.06 3.60 -0.93
CA THR A 294 -19.57 4.43 -2.02
C THR A 294 -21.04 4.77 -1.79
N ALA A 295 -21.57 5.72 -2.54
CA ALA A 295 -23.01 6.05 -2.51
C ALA A 295 -23.92 4.83 -2.85
N SER A 296 -23.39 3.84 -3.57
CA SER A 296 -24.10 2.58 -3.87
C SER A 296 -23.96 1.50 -2.77
N GLY A 297 -23.37 1.83 -1.62
CA GLY A 297 -23.20 0.91 -0.49
C GLY A 297 -22.04 -0.08 -0.60
N ARG A 298 -21.30 -0.11 -1.72
CA ARG A 298 -20.11 -0.96 -1.89
C ARG A 298 -18.90 -0.37 -1.17
N TYR A 299 -18.01 -1.22 -0.69
CA TYR A 299 -16.74 -0.75 -0.14
C TYR A 299 -15.95 0.04 -1.19
N LEU A 300 -15.34 1.15 -0.73
CA LEU A 300 -14.61 2.05 -1.62
C LEU A 300 -13.25 1.50 -2.03
N TYR A 301 -12.56 0.89 -1.09
CA TYR A 301 -11.29 0.20 -1.29
C TYR A 301 -11.52 -1.30 -1.37
N ASN A 302 -10.98 -1.93 -2.39
CA ASN A 302 -11.15 -3.37 -2.61
C ASN A 302 -10.08 -4.19 -1.86
N ASP A 303 -8.93 -3.60 -1.55
CA ASP A 303 -7.95 -4.20 -0.65
C ASP A 303 -7.26 -3.13 0.21
N ALA A 304 -6.78 -3.57 1.38
CA ALA A 304 -6.07 -2.74 2.35
C ALA A 304 -5.10 -3.59 3.17
N ARG A 305 -3.93 -3.02 3.47
CA ARG A 305 -2.90 -3.59 4.36
C ARG A 305 -2.36 -2.50 5.26
N THR A 306 -1.80 -2.89 6.40
CA THR A 306 -1.16 -1.98 7.35
C THR A 306 0.19 -2.54 7.82
N GLY A 307 1.15 -1.66 8.13
CA GLY A 307 2.51 -2.02 8.50
C GLY A 307 3.18 -2.80 7.37
N VAL A 308 3.09 -2.30 6.13
CA VAL A 308 3.50 -3.03 4.93
C VAL A 308 5.00 -2.87 4.70
N VAL A 309 5.72 -3.95 4.82
CA VAL A 309 7.14 -4.03 4.48
C VAL A 309 7.27 -4.43 3.03
N LEU A 310 7.92 -3.58 2.25
CA LEU A 310 8.08 -3.72 0.79
C LEU A 310 9.53 -4.05 0.46
N ASP A 311 9.73 -5.16 -0.20
CA ASP A 311 10.99 -5.48 -0.88
C ASP A 311 10.98 -4.89 -2.29
N TRP A 312 12.13 -4.30 -2.71
CA TRP A 312 12.20 -3.48 -3.91
C TRP A 312 12.37 -4.28 -5.21
N ASP A 313 12.97 -5.44 -5.16
CA ASP A 313 13.26 -6.25 -6.35
C ASP A 313 12.45 -7.56 -6.44
N GLY A 314 11.61 -7.82 -5.42
CA GLY A 314 10.75 -8.99 -5.36
C GLY A 314 11.46 -10.29 -4.97
N ASN A 315 12.76 -10.23 -4.65
CA ASN A 315 13.55 -11.38 -4.24
C ASN A 315 13.79 -11.37 -2.73
N ILE A 316 12.85 -11.90 -1.98
CA ILE A 316 12.93 -11.92 -0.52
C ILE A 316 14.03 -12.87 -0.06
N HIS A 317 15.10 -12.33 0.49
CA HIS A 317 16.16 -13.09 1.15
C HIS A 317 15.86 -13.14 2.65
N ALA A 318 15.42 -14.27 3.17
CA ALA A 318 15.22 -14.43 4.62
C ALA A 318 16.42 -13.83 5.38
N ASP A 319 16.32 -13.55 6.67
CA ASP A 319 17.31 -12.85 7.51
C ASP A 319 18.79 -13.31 7.27
N ASN A 320 19.26 -13.18 6.02
CA ASN A 320 20.59 -13.58 5.57
C ASN A 320 21.48 -12.33 5.43
N PRO A 321 22.48 -12.15 6.31
CA PRO A 321 23.35 -10.95 6.28
C PRO A 321 24.16 -10.78 4.99
N SER A 322 24.37 -11.86 4.23
CA SER A 322 25.14 -11.84 2.98
C SER A 322 24.33 -11.29 1.78
N PHE A 323 23.03 -11.22 1.91
CA PHE A 323 22.11 -10.72 0.88
C PHE A 323 21.06 -9.81 1.56
N PRO A 324 21.45 -8.56 1.90
CA PRO A 324 20.52 -7.62 2.52
C PRO A 324 19.49 -7.16 1.49
N ASP A 325 18.21 -7.29 1.84
CA ASP A 325 17.11 -6.74 1.05
C ASP A 325 17.01 -5.22 1.25
N THR A 326 16.68 -4.52 0.19
CA THR A 326 16.29 -3.11 0.28
C THR A 326 14.81 -3.05 0.62
N GLU A 327 14.52 -2.73 1.88
CA GLU A 327 13.16 -2.70 2.40
C GLU A 327 12.71 -1.28 2.78
N ASN A 328 11.43 -1.02 2.58
CA ASN A 328 10.76 0.17 3.11
C ASN A 328 9.44 -0.23 3.77
N GLU A 329 9.08 0.43 4.86
CA GLU A 329 7.77 0.28 5.50
C GLU A 329 6.81 1.38 5.01
N ILE A 330 5.59 1.00 4.69
CA ILE A 330 4.44 1.88 4.46
C ILE A 330 3.39 1.58 5.53
N ASP A 331 2.97 2.62 6.24
CA ASP A 331 2.10 2.45 7.40
C ASP A 331 0.72 1.89 6.99
N VAL A 332 0.14 2.38 5.87
CA VAL A 332 -1.09 1.82 5.28
C VAL A 332 -1.02 1.87 3.75
N LEU A 333 -1.31 0.74 3.12
CA LEU A 333 -1.48 0.61 1.67
C LEU A 333 -2.92 0.24 1.36
N LEU A 334 -3.58 1.04 0.52
CA LEU A 334 -4.94 0.79 0.05
C LEU A 334 -4.96 0.63 -1.46
N VAL A 335 -5.92 -0.14 -1.98
CA VAL A 335 -6.15 -0.22 -3.42
C VAL A 335 -7.61 0.05 -3.74
N ARG A 336 -7.85 0.95 -4.70
CA ARG A 336 -9.17 1.20 -5.30
C ARG A 336 -9.16 0.87 -6.78
N GLY A 337 -9.81 -0.21 -7.15
CA GLY A 337 -9.70 -0.76 -8.50
C GLY A 337 -8.28 -1.22 -8.75
N MET A 338 -7.53 -0.47 -9.56
CA MET A 338 -6.12 -0.72 -9.87
C MET A 338 -5.18 0.34 -9.28
N ILE A 339 -5.72 1.32 -8.54
CA ILE A 339 -4.95 2.49 -8.08
C ILE A 339 -4.53 2.33 -6.63
N PRO A 340 -3.22 2.31 -6.34
CA PRO A 340 -2.72 2.28 -4.98
C PRO A 340 -2.77 3.65 -4.30
N VAL A 341 -3.00 3.64 -2.99
CA VAL A 341 -2.90 4.79 -2.10
C VAL A 341 -1.90 4.46 -1.00
N PHE A 342 -0.77 5.13 -1.00
CA PHE A 342 0.29 4.98 -0.02
C PHE A 342 0.09 6.01 1.09
N ILE A 343 0.04 5.56 2.34
CA ILE A 343 -0.25 6.41 3.48
C ILE A 343 0.86 6.26 4.51
N SER A 344 1.43 7.38 4.95
CA SER A 344 2.24 7.45 6.16
C SER A 344 1.43 8.01 7.31
N CYS A 345 1.54 7.39 8.49
CA CYS A 345 0.83 7.73 9.72
C CYS A 345 1.81 8.23 10.78
N LYS A 346 1.60 9.43 11.31
CA LYS A 346 2.47 10.02 12.35
C LYS A 346 1.68 10.40 13.58
N ASN A 347 1.93 9.67 14.65
CA ASN A 347 1.35 10.00 15.94
C ASN A 347 2.19 11.10 16.63
N GLY A 348 2.06 12.34 16.15
CA GLY A 348 2.84 13.50 16.58
C GLY A 348 3.47 14.25 15.42
N SER A 349 4.54 15.00 15.70
CA SER A 349 5.25 15.81 14.71
C SER A 349 6.11 14.97 13.78
N THR A 350 6.34 15.49 12.58
CA THR A 350 7.26 14.92 11.59
C THR A 350 7.97 16.04 10.81
N ASP A 351 9.01 15.69 10.06
CA ASP A 351 9.75 16.60 9.18
C ASP A 351 9.49 16.33 7.68
N GLU A 352 10.12 17.11 6.81
CA GLU A 352 9.95 16.97 5.36
C GLU A 352 10.56 15.67 4.81
N ASN A 353 11.50 15.03 5.52
CA ASN A 353 12.09 13.77 5.06
C ASN A 353 11.05 12.68 4.91
N GLU A 354 9.98 12.72 5.71
CA GLU A 354 8.89 11.77 5.59
C GLU A 354 8.14 11.91 4.27
N LEU A 355 7.98 13.14 3.77
CA LEU A 355 7.37 13.39 2.47
C LEU A 355 8.20 12.80 1.33
N TYR A 356 9.54 12.94 1.40
CA TYR A 356 10.45 12.39 0.41
C TYR A 356 10.44 10.86 0.42
N LYS A 357 10.47 10.23 1.62
CA LYS A 357 10.38 8.77 1.76
C LYS A 357 9.09 8.23 1.17
N LEU A 358 7.96 8.82 1.56
CA LEU A 358 6.65 8.43 1.03
C LEU A 358 6.59 8.59 -0.49
N SER A 359 7.12 9.69 -1.04
CA SER A 359 7.12 9.92 -2.47
C SER A 359 7.97 8.89 -3.22
N ALA A 360 9.18 8.61 -2.74
CA ALA A 360 10.07 7.64 -3.37
C ALA A 360 9.43 6.24 -3.46
N VAL A 361 8.85 5.76 -2.37
CA VAL A 361 8.18 4.45 -2.32
C VAL A 361 6.95 4.43 -3.23
N ALA A 362 6.11 5.46 -3.17
CA ALA A 362 4.90 5.53 -3.96
C ALA A 362 5.19 5.66 -5.47
N GLU A 363 6.25 6.39 -5.85
CA GLU A 363 6.69 6.50 -7.24
C GLU A 363 7.25 5.19 -7.77
N HIS A 364 7.99 4.44 -6.96
CA HIS A 364 8.50 3.13 -7.34
C HIS A 364 7.37 2.11 -7.56
N PHE A 365 6.43 2.00 -6.60
CA PHE A 365 5.39 0.95 -6.59
C PHE A 365 4.03 1.38 -7.13
N GLY A 366 3.88 2.55 -7.67
CA GLY A 366 2.61 3.02 -8.23
C GLY A 366 2.78 4.03 -9.36
N ALA A 367 4.02 4.43 -9.65
CA ALA A 367 4.38 5.38 -10.69
C ALA A 367 3.50 6.66 -10.62
N LYS A 368 3.13 7.23 -11.77
CA LYS A 368 2.28 8.44 -11.87
C LYS A 368 0.85 8.25 -11.35
N PHE A 369 0.44 7.04 -11.03
CA PHE A 369 -0.93 6.73 -10.55
C PHE A 369 -1.00 6.59 -9.05
N ALA A 370 0.12 6.44 -8.37
CA ALA A 370 0.18 6.38 -6.93
C ALA A 370 -0.47 7.60 -6.31
N ARG A 371 -1.34 7.38 -5.36
CA ARG A 371 -1.85 8.43 -4.48
C ARG A 371 -1.08 8.38 -3.18
N LYS A 372 -0.82 9.56 -2.63
CA LYS A 372 0.02 9.71 -1.46
C LYS A 372 -0.69 10.52 -0.39
N ALA A 373 -0.67 10.05 0.85
CA ALA A 373 -1.23 10.78 1.98
C ALA A 373 -0.34 10.68 3.21
N LEU A 374 -0.23 11.78 3.94
CA LEU A 374 0.33 11.84 5.28
C LEU A 374 -0.81 12.11 6.26
N ILE A 375 -0.98 11.22 7.23
CA ILE A 375 -1.99 11.33 8.28
C ILE A 375 -1.28 11.58 9.61
N ALA A 376 -1.62 12.67 10.30
CA ALA A 376 -0.98 13.05 11.55
C ALA A 376 -1.99 13.37 12.64
N THR A 377 -1.62 13.06 13.89
CA THR A 377 -2.43 13.50 15.04
C THR A 377 -2.20 14.97 15.35
N ASP A 378 -0.94 15.42 15.32
CA ASP A 378 -0.59 16.81 15.57
C ASP A 378 0.82 17.10 15.03
N LEU A 379 0.93 17.80 13.93
CA LEU A 379 2.22 18.16 13.33
C LEU A 379 3.01 19.15 14.19
N GLN A 380 2.37 19.80 15.17
CA GLN A 380 3.01 20.72 16.16
C GLN A 380 3.89 21.79 15.51
N LYS A 381 3.51 22.25 14.34
CA LYS A 381 4.25 23.28 13.62
C LYS A 381 3.61 24.65 13.90
N ASN A 382 4.44 25.70 14.06
CA ASN A 382 3.92 27.05 13.99
C ASN A 382 3.34 27.33 12.59
N TYR A 383 2.55 28.41 12.45
CA TYR A 383 1.85 28.73 11.21
C TYR A 383 2.77 28.75 9.98
N THR A 384 3.93 29.38 10.07
CA THR A 384 4.88 29.50 8.95
C THR A 384 5.49 28.12 8.57
N SER A 385 5.88 27.32 9.57
CA SER A 385 6.42 25.99 9.33
C SER A 385 5.38 25.02 8.79
N LEU A 386 4.13 25.13 9.22
CA LEU A 386 3.02 24.32 8.71
C LEU A 386 2.70 24.71 7.26
N ALA A 387 2.69 25.99 6.93
CA ALA A 387 2.47 26.45 5.56
C ALA A 387 3.55 25.92 4.61
N ARG A 388 4.83 26.02 4.97
CA ARG A 388 5.93 25.48 4.18
C ARG A 388 5.81 23.96 3.98
N PHE A 389 5.55 23.23 5.05
CA PHE A 389 5.37 21.79 5.01
C PHE A 389 4.22 21.36 4.10
N THR A 390 3.07 22.05 4.21
CA THR A 390 1.90 21.75 3.38
C THR A 390 2.09 22.16 1.92
N ASP A 391 2.83 23.22 1.64
CA ASP A 391 3.19 23.63 0.28
C ASP A 391 4.12 22.59 -0.34
N ARG A 392 5.14 22.13 0.40
CA ARG A 392 6.03 21.05 -0.06
C ARG A 392 5.25 19.77 -0.32
N ALA A 393 4.37 19.37 0.57
CA ALA A 393 3.51 18.20 0.38
C ALA A 393 2.64 18.34 -0.88
N ARG A 394 2.11 19.52 -1.16
CA ARG A 394 1.30 19.80 -2.37
C ARG A 394 2.12 19.69 -3.64
N GLU A 395 3.36 20.25 -3.66
CA GLU A 395 4.29 20.10 -4.78
C GLU A 395 4.59 18.63 -5.11
N MET A 396 4.67 17.80 -4.07
CA MET A 396 4.89 16.36 -4.19
C MET A 396 3.59 15.55 -4.40
N SER A 397 2.46 16.21 -4.58
CA SER A 397 1.13 15.59 -4.71
C SER A 397 0.77 14.69 -3.51
N ILE A 398 1.18 15.09 -2.30
CA ILE A 398 0.85 14.39 -1.04
C ILE A 398 -0.30 15.13 -0.35
N THR A 399 -1.38 14.41 -0.04
CA THR A 399 -2.48 14.94 0.77
C THR A 399 -2.13 14.86 2.25
N VAL A 400 -2.12 15.99 2.94
CA VAL A 400 -1.90 16.05 4.39
C VAL A 400 -3.25 16.09 5.12
N ILE A 401 -3.45 15.17 6.07
CA ILE A 401 -4.60 15.13 6.98
C ILE A 401 -4.05 15.23 8.40
N ASP A 402 -4.11 16.41 8.97
CA ASP A 402 -3.61 16.70 10.33
C ASP A 402 -4.76 16.83 11.34
N GLY A 403 -4.43 16.68 12.61
CA GLY A 403 -5.39 16.85 13.72
C GLY A 403 -6.41 15.70 13.84
N VAL A 404 -6.09 14.50 13.33
CA VAL A 404 -7.05 13.37 13.29
C VAL A 404 -7.50 12.91 14.66
N HIS A 405 -6.71 13.16 15.72
CA HIS A 405 -7.10 12.86 17.10
C HIS A 405 -8.31 13.70 17.59
N LYS A 406 -8.61 14.83 16.93
CA LYS A 406 -9.76 15.69 17.23
C LYS A 406 -11.00 15.35 16.39
N MET A 407 -10.82 14.58 15.31
CA MET A 407 -11.90 14.24 14.39
C MET A 407 -12.86 13.20 15.00
N THR A 408 -14.12 13.31 14.64
CA THR A 408 -15.08 12.22 14.81
C THR A 408 -14.76 11.08 13.85
N ALA A 409 -15.24 9.87 14.14
CA ALA A 409 -15.06 8.73 13.25
C ALA A 409 -15.63 8.98 11.84
N SER A 410 -16.76 9.71 11.74
CA SER A 410 -17.38 10.07 10.47
C SER A 410 -16.54 11.06 9.65
N GLU A 411 -15.98 12.08 10.31
CA GLU A 411 -15.08 13.04 9.67
C GLU A 411 -13.81 12.36 9.15
N PHE A 412 -13.19 11.51 9.98
CA PHE A 412 -12.01 10.78 9.60
C PHE A 412 -12.30 9.83 8.41
N SER A 413 -13.38 9.05 8.47
CA SER A 413 -13.79 8.19 7.36
C SER A 413 -14.04 8.98 6.07
N ARG A 414 -14.61 10.18 6.14
CA ARG A 414 -14.80 11.06 4.98
C ARG A 414 -13.47 11.52 4.39
N GLN A 415 -12.50 11.89 5.24
CA GLN A 415 -11.15 12.25 4.79
C GLN A 415 -10.46 11.07 4.09
N ILE A 416 -10.50 9.87 4.68
CA ILE A 416 -9.96 8.65 4.04
C ILE A 416 -10.67 8.40 2.71
N GLY A 417 -11.99 8.53 2.65
CA GLY A 417 -12.75 8.38 1.40
C GLY A 417 -12.34 9.35 0.30
N SER A 418 -11.98 10.58 0.66
CA SER A 418 -11.54 11.61 -0.30
C SER A 418 -10.22 11.26 -1.00
N LEU A 419 -9.35 10.46 -0.38
CA LEU A 419 -8.09 10.01 -0.98
C LEU A 419 -8.30 9.18 -2.24
N ALA A 420 -9.44 8.53 -2.35
CA ALA A 420 -9.81 7.75 -3.54
C ALA A 420 -10.28 8.61 -4.73
N ALA A 421 -10.61 9.87 -4.52
CA ALA A 421 -11.20 10.75 -5.55
C ALA A 421 -10.20 11.72 -6.19
N ARG A 422 -9.05 11.94 -5.56
CA ARG A 422 -8.03 12.94 -5.95
C ARG A 422 -7.00 12.42 -6.92
#